data_2ab203e61e325f958ae7f240806e9d4e
#
_entry.id   2ab203e61e325f958ae7f240806e9d4e
#
_cell.length_a   1.000
_cell.length_b   1.000
_cell.length_c   1.000
_cell.angle_alpha   90.00
_cell.angle_beta   90.00
_cell.angle_gamma   90.00
#
_symmetry.space_group_name_H-M   'P 1'
#
loop_
_entity.id
_entity.type
_entity.pdbx_description
1 polymer ?
#
loop_
_entity_poly.entity_id
_entity_poly.type
_entity_poly.pdbx_seq_one_letter_code
_entity_poly.pdbx_strand_id
1 'polypeptide(L)'
;VDGINIAVRIANPGGVMDKTEVDLSEFTLRMAGNTLSASLYATNLVSDPVFRAAADGRVDLGAVKEVYPLGEDVALSGLISADVKVSGRMSDVEKARYGQIGASGTFVVEKLGLSMPGLPAVHIRRAAATITPASMTLGEFGVTVGKSDLAANGQLTGYIGYLLRGDKLSGRLYVKSDLLDLNEIMN
;
A
#
# COMPACT_ATOMS: atom_id res chain seq x y z
N VAL A 1 -3.43 20.90 -2.85
CA VAL A 1 -3.15 20.42 -1.48
C VAL A 1 -3.60 21.46 -0.51
N ASP A 2 -4.50 21.07 0.39
CA ASP A 2 -5.09 21.98 1.38
C ASP A 2 -4.18 22.16 2.60
N GLY A 3 -3.28 21.22 2.85
CA GLY A 3 -2.27 21.32 3.91
C GLY A 3 -1.51 20.01 4.15
N ILE A 4 -0.28 20.18 4.62
CA ILE A 4 0.55 19.10 5.12
C ILE A 4 1.05 19.50 6.52
N ASN A 5 0.84 18.64 7.50
CA ASN A 5 1.42 18.78 8.83
C ASN A 5 2.38 17.61 9.06
N ILE A 6 3.56 17.93 9.56
CA ILE A 6 4.58 16.92 9.86
C ILE A 6 5.21 17.26 11.21
N ALA A 7 5.21 16.31 12.13
CA ALA A 7 5.96 16.37 13.37
C ALA A 7 6.94 15.19 13.43
N VAL A 8 8.22 15.50 13.33
CA VAL A 8 9.32 14.53 13.38
C VAL A 8 10.25 14.86 14.54
N ARG A 9 10.56 13.87 15.34
CA ARG A 9 11.62 13.93 16.34
C ARG A 9 12.67 12.89 16.01
N ILE A 10 13.93 13.32 15.99
CA ILE A 10 15.07 12.43 15.90
C ILE A 10 15.90 12.62 17.17
N ALA A 11 16.18 11.54 17.88
CA ALA A 11 17.00 11.53 19.08
C ALA A 11 18.12 10.51 18.91
N ASN A 12 19.34 10.91 19.29
CA ASN A 12 20.51 10.03 19.27
C ASN A 12 21.21 10.08 20.65
N PRO A 13 20.72 9.36 21.65
CA PRO A 13 21.30 9.36 22.99
C PRO A 13 22.73 8.86 22.98
N GLY A 14 23.63 9.68 23.49
CA GLY A 14 25.06 9.35 23.61
C GLY A 14 25.85 9.27 22.29
N GLY A 15 25.29 9.76 21.17
CA GLY A 15 25.96 9.74 19.87
C GLY A 15 26.10 8.35 19.24
N VAL A 16 25.44 7.34 19.77
CA VAL A 16 25.49 5.96 19.26
C VAL A 16 24.44 5.79 18.18
N MET A 17 24.85 5.55 16.95
CA MET A 17 23.95 5.43 15.79
C MET A 17 22.83 4.40 15.98
N ASP A 18 23.14 3.27 16.62
CA ASP A 18 22.16 2.22 16.89
C ASP A 18 21.09 2.64 17.92
N LYS A 19 21.37 3.62 18.77
CA LYS A 19 20.40 4.19 19.70
C LYS A 19 19.59 5.35 19.13
N THR A 20 19.76 5.60 17.84
CA THR A 20 18.95 6.62 17.17
C THR A 20 17.50 6.19 17.13
N GLU A 21 16.65 7.09 17.55
CA GLU A 21 15.20 6.97 17.47
C GLU A 21 14.69 7.96 16.44
N VAL A 22 13.84 7.49 15.56
CA VAL A 22 13.08 8.30 14.60
C VAL A 22 11.61 8.18 14.96
N ASP A 23 10.99 9.28 15.28
CA ASP A 23 9.58 9.36 15.66
C ASP A 23 8.88 10.40 14.77
N LEU A 24 8.19 9.92 13.75
CA LEU A 24 7.21 10.66 12.98
C LEU A 24 5.87 10.50 13.71
N SER A 25 5.65 11.31 14.73
CA SER A 25 4.44 11.22 15.56
C SER A 25 3.20 11.72 14.85
N GLU A 26 3.36 12.62 13.89
CA GLU A 26 2.27 13.14 13.08
C GLU A 26 2.74 13.37 11.64
N PHE A 27 2.02 12.76 10.73
CA PHE A 27 1.96 13.15 9.33
C PHE A 27 0.49 13.28 8.97
N THR A 28 0.07 14.42 8.49
CA THR A 28 -1.30 14.64 8.00
C THR A 28 -1.23 15.34 6.66
N LEU A 29 -1.82 14.70 5.66
CA LEU A 29 -2.03 15.26 4.32
C LEU A 29 -3.52 15.52 4.13
N ARG A 30 -3.88 16.77 3.83
CA ARG A 30 -5.23 17.16 3.43
C ARG A 30 -5.23 17.56 1.96
N MET A 31 -6.10 16.92 1.20
CA MET A 31 -6.16 17.12 -0.26
C MET A 31 -7.56 16.80 -0.78
N ALA A 32 -8.16 17.72 -1.52
CA ALA A 32 -9.50 17.56 -2.12
C ALA A 32 -10.56 17.07 -1.11
N GLY A 33 -10.58 17.65 0.08
CA GLY A 33 -11.53 17.28 1.15
C GLY A 33 -11.25 15.94 1.82
N ASN A 34 -10.18 15.24 1.46
CA ASN A 34 -9.76 13.99 2.09
C ASN A 34 -8.56 14.22 3.02
N THR A 35 -8.43 13.37 4.02
CA THR A 35 -7.33 13.40 4.97
C THR A 35 -6.68 12.02 5.03
N LEU A 36 -5.36 12.00 4.94
CA LEU A 36 -4.51 10.85 5.25
C LEU A 36 -3.62 11.20 6.43
N SER A 37 -3.66 10.39 7.46
CA SER A 37 -2.78 10.47 8.62
C SER A 37 -1.84 9.28 8.64
N ALA A 38 -0.60 9.50 9.05
CA ALA A 38 0.38 8.43 9.21
C ALA A 38 1.31 8.71 10.39
N SER A 39 1.88 7.65 10.91
CA SER A 39 2.91 7.72 11.96
C SER A 39 3.96 6.63 11.72
N LEU A 40 5.19 6.89 12.14
CA LEU A 40 6.30 5.95 12.07
C LEU A 40 7.20 6.13 13.29
N TYR A 41 7.49 5.05 13.97
CA TYR A 41 8.52 4.98 14.97
C TYR A 41 9.55 3.93 14.59
N ALA A 42 10.83 4.26 14.68
CA ALA A 42 11.92 3.33 14.42
C ALA A 42 13.08 3.56 15.39
N THR A 43 13.72 2.48 15.83
CA THR A 43 14.91 2.49 16.70
C THR A 43 15.80 1.30 16.40
N ASN A 44 17.01 1.26 16.98
CA ASN A 44 18.04 0.25 16.72
C ASN A 44 18.40 0.13 15.23
N LEU A 45 18.56 1.27 14.56
CA LEU A 45 18.59 1.38 13.09
C LEU A 45 19.75 0.63 12.42
N VAL A 46 20.79 0.25 13.19
CA VAL A 46 21.99 -0.41 12.66
C VAL A 46 22.00 -1.91 12.98
N SER A 47 21.73 -2.29 14.23
CA SER A 47 21.83 -3.70 14.66
C SER A 47 20.61 -4.54 14.26
N ASP A 48 19.44 -4.09 14.66
CA ASP A 48 18.18 -4.78 14.40
C ASP A 48 17.01 -3.79 14.47
N PRO A 49 16.70 -3.09 13.38
CA PRO A 49 15.66 -2.08 13.38
C PRO A 49 14.32 -2.60 13.91
N VAL A 50 13.83 -1.93 14.93
CA VAL A 50 12.46 -2.12 15.44
C VAL A 50 11.61 -0.99 14.88
N PHE A 51 10.48 -1.33 14.28
CA PHE A 51 9.61 -0.35 13.65
C PHE A 51 8.15 -0.53 14.05
N ARG A 52 7.43 0.57 14.05
CA ARG A 52 5.97 0.65 14.13
C ARG A 52 5.51 1.73 13.17
N ALA A 53 4.57 1.41 12.32
CA ALA A 53 3.97 2.36 11.38
C ALA A 53 2.45 2.18 11.36
N ALA A 54 1.75 3.27 11.16
CA ALA A 54 0.31 3.26 10.94
C ALA A 54 -0.04 4.28 9.85
N ALA A 55 -1.08 3.97 9.10
CA ALA A 55 -1.68 4.90 8.16
C ALA A 55 -3.20 4.75 8.21
N ASP A 56 -3.89 5.86 8.33
CA ASP A 56 -5.36 5.93 8.37
C ASP A 56 -5.83 7.11 7.53
N GLY A 57 -6.85 6.89 6.74
CA GLY A 57 -7.48 7.95 5.97
C GLY A 57 -7.74 7.63 4.51
N ARG A 58 -7.84 8.69 3.71
CA ARG A 58 -8.20 8.62 2.30
C ARG A 58 -7.35 9.54 1.44
N VAL A 59 -7.07 9.10 0.22
CA VAL A 59 -6.37 9.87 -0.82
C VAL A 59 -7.17 9.83 -2.10
N ASP A 60 -7.48 10.99 -2.64
CA ASP A 60 -8.03 11.16 -3.99
C ASP A 60 -6.88 11.19 -4.99
N LEU A 61 -6.81 10.17 -5.84
CA LEU A 61 -5.75 10.04 -6.84
C LEU A 61 -5.87 11.08 -7.96
N GLY A 62 -7.07 11.57 -8.24
CA GLY A 62 -7.27 12.63 -9.21
C GLY A 62 -6.58 13.94 -8.79
N ALA A 63 -6.58 14.21 -7.48
CA ALA A 63 -5.92 15.38 -6.91
C ALA A 63 -4.40 15.23 -6.80
N VAL A 64 -3.84 14.01 -6.88
CA VAL A 64 -2.39 13.77 -6.86
C VAL A 64 -1.71 14.47 -8.04
N LYS A 65 -2.36 14.58 -9.19
CA LYS A 65 -1.85 15.32 -10.34
C LYS A 65 -1.53 16.78 -10.06
N GLU A 66 -2.21 17.40 -9.12
CA GLU A 66 -1.98 18.79 -8.74
C GLU A 66 -0.66 18.99 -7.99
N VAL A 67 -0.13 17.91 -7.42
CA VAL A 67 1.05 17.92 -6.52
C VAL A 67 2.26 17.26 -7.16
N TYR A 68 2.01 16.22 -7.92
CA TYR A 68 3.04 15.44 -8.59
C TYR A 68 2.80 15.49 -10.11
N PRO A 69 3.73 16.04 -10.89
CA PRO A 69 3.58 16.13 -12.34
C PRO A 69 3.63 14.72 -12.95
N LEU A 70 2.46 14.12 -13.08
CA LEU A 70 2.28 12.99 -13.99
C LEU A 70 2.35 13.54 -15.41
N GLY A 71 2.94 12.82 -16.35
CA GLY A 71 3.01 13.25 -17.75
C GLY A 71 1.64 13.73 -18.28
N GLU A 72 1.63 14.64 -19.24
CA GLU A 72 0.40 15.28 -19.75
C GLU A 72 -0.63 14.25 -20.23
N ASP A 73 -0.16 13.12 -20.76
CA ASP A 73 -0.99 12.05 -21.32
C ASP A 73 -1.37 10.96 -20.28
N VAL A 74 -1.04 11.15 -18.99
CA VAL A 74 -1.41 10.22 -17.93
C VAL A 74 -2.70 10.68 -17.26
N ALA A 75 -3.76 9.89 -17.35
CA ALA A 75 -4.99 10.09 -16.60
C ALA A 75 -5.01 9.15 -15.38
N LEU A 76 -5.14 9.73 -14.20
CA LEU A 76 -5.24 9.01 -12.93
C LEU A 76 -6.44 9.53 -12.14
N SER A 77 -7.29 8.64 -11.65
CA SER A 77 -8.44 8.96 -10.82
C SER A 77 -8.72 7.82 -9.83
N GLY A 78 -9.55 8.06 -8.84
CA GLY A 78 -9.98 7.07 -7.87
C GLY A 78 -9.68 7.48 -6.44
N LEU A 79 -10.18 6.68 -5.50
CA LEU A 79 -10.04 6.90 -4.08
C LEU A 79 -9.34 5.70 -3.44
N ILE A 80 -8.29 5.95 -2.69
CA ILE A 80 -7.63 4.96 -1.83
C ILE A 80 -8.01 5.28 -0.38
N SER A 81 -8.49 4.26 0.33
CA SER A 81 -8.72 4.31 1.77
C SER A 81 -7.85 3.28 2.46
N ALA A 82 -7.22 3.65 3.55
CA ALA A 82 -6.39 2.77 4.36
C ALA A 82 -6.70 2.97 5.84
N ASP A 83 -6.70 1.88 6.59
CA ASP A 83 -6.56 1.83 8.04
C ASP A 83 -5.65 0.63 8.31
N VAL A 84 -4.35 0.88 8.37
CA VAL A 84 -3.34 -0.18 8.44
C VAL A 84 -2.32 0.12 9.52
N LYS A 85 -1.90 -0.92 10.22
CA LYS A 85 -0.86 -0.87 11.25
C LYS A 85 0.11 -2.01 11.01
N VAL A 86 1.39 -1.68 11.14
CA VAL A 86 2.49 -2.64 10.97
C VAL A 86 3.51 -2.42 12.08
N SER A 87 4.06 -3.49 12.63
CA SER A 87 5.14 -3.41 13.62
C SER A 87 6.00 -4.67 13.60
N GLY A 88 7.26 -4.55 13.92
CA GLY A 88 8.15 -5.70 13.94
C GLY A 88 9.61 -5.34 14.13
N ARG A 89 10.45 -6.33 13.88
CA ARG A 89 11.90 -6.23 13.83
C ARG A 89 12.39 -6.63 12.45
N MET A 90 13.46 -5.99 11.99
CA MET A 90 14.04 -6.32 10.68
C MET A 90 14.57 -7.75 10.66
N SER A 91 15.17 -8.22 11.76
CA SER A 91 15.63 -9.62 11.88
C SER A 91 14.50 -10.65 11.75
N ASP A 92 13.25 -10.31 12.10
CA ASP A 92 12.11 -11.21 11.88
C ASP A 92 11.72 -11.27 10.40
N VAL A 93 11.81 -10.14 9.70
CA VAL A 93 11.64 -10.08 8.24
C VAL A 93 12.72 -10.90 7.54
N GLU A 94 14.00 -10.67 7.89
CA GLU A 94 15.16 -11.35 7.29
C GLU A 94 15.13 -12.87 7.48
N LYS A 95 14.66 -13.33 8.64
CA LYS A 95 14.55 -14.75 8.99
C LYS A 95 13.21 -15.36 8.60
N ALA A 96 12.40 -14.65 7.82
CA ALA A 96 11.06 -15.07 7.39
C ALA A 96 10.13 -15.47 8.56
N ARG A 97 10.32 -14.86 9.74
CA ARG A 97 9.48 -15.08 10.92
C ARG A 97 8.27 -14.15 10.91
N TYR A 98 7.49 -14.18 9.83
CA TYR A 98 6.40 -13.25 9.59
C TYR A 98 5.29 -13.30 10.66
N GLY A 99 5.15 -14.42 11.38
CA GLY A 99 4.26 -14.52 12.53
C GLY A 99 4.65 -13.62 13.71
N GLN A 100 5.88 -13.08 13.75
CA GLN A 100 6.33 -12.12 14.76
C GLN A 100 6.10 -10.65 14.30
N ILE A 101 5.71 -10.45 13.06
CA ILE A 101 5.37 -9.14 12.52
C ILE A 101 3.90 -8.86 12.87
N GLY A 102 3.65 -7.77 13.57
CA GLY A 102 2.30 -7.24 13.73
C GLY A 102 1.86 -6.60 12.42
N ALA A 103 0.76 -7.05 11.86
CA ALA A 103 0.15 -6.43 10.68
C ALA A 103 -1.37 -6.55 10.80
N SER A 104 -2.08 -5.46 10.65
CA SER A 104 -3.54 -5.46 10.72
C SER A 104 -4.11 -4.28 9.94
N GLY A 105 -5.34 -4.43 9.50
CA GLY A 105 -6.11 -3.35 8.93
C GLY A 105 -6.79 -3.69 7.63
N THR A 106 -7.27 -2.64 6.96
CA THR A 106 -7.99 -2.72 5.70
C THR A 106 -7.40 -1.73 4.70
N PHE A 107 -7.47 -2.11 3.44
CA PHE A 107 -7.08 -1.28 2.30
C PHE A 107 -8.17 -1.39 1.24
N VAL A 108 -8.66 -0.25 0.76
CA VAL A 108 -9.72 -0.20 -0.23
C VAL A 108 -9.35 0.77 -1.33
N VAL A 109 -9.47 0.32 -2.57
CA VAL A 109 -9.37 1.14 -3.78
C VAL A 109 -10.74 1.19 -4.42
N GLU A 110 -11.21 2.38 -4.75
CA GLU A 110 -12.51 2.59 -5.38
C GLU A 110 -12.36 3.48 -6.61
N LYS A 111 -13.02 3.08 -7.69
CA LYS A 111 -13.13 3.85 -8.94
C LYS A 111 -11.76 4.28 -9.48
N LEU A 112 -10.73 3.44 -9.31
CA LEU A 112 -9.43 3.71 -9.91
C LEU A 112 -9.57 3.70 -11.43
N GLY A 113 -9.12 4.76 -12.05
CA GLY A 113 -8.92 4.87 -13.50
C GLY A 113 -7.48 5.24 -13.77
N LEU A 114 -6.80 4.44 -14.54
CA LEU A 114 -5.45 4.72 -15.04
C LEU A 114 -5.44 4.57 -16.56
N SER A 115 -5.01 5.63 -17.24
CA SER A 115 -4.77 5.62 -18.66
C SER A 115 -3.42 6.27 -18.94
N MET A 116 -2.62 5.63 -19.76
CA MET A 116 -1.33 6.15 -20.20
C MET A 116 -1.04 5.70 -21.64
N PRO A 117 -0.25 6.46 -22.41
CA PRO A 117 0.07 6.12 -23.80
C PRO A 117 0.69 4.73 -23.94
N GLY A 118 0.23 3.98 -24.92
CA GLY A 118 0.78 2.67 -25.27
C GLY A 118 0.33 1.51 -24.35
N LEU A 119 -0.53 1.76 -23.36
CA LEU A 119 -1.10 0.72 -22.51
C LEU A 119 -2.62 0.74 -22.53
N PRO A 120 -3.29 -0.42 -22.41
CA PRO A 120 -4.72 -0.47 -22.23
C PRO A 120 -5.15 0.28 -20.98
N ALA A 121 -6.29 0.99 -21.04
CA ALA A 121 -6.84 1.67 -19.87
C ALA A 121 -7.22 0.63 -18.79
N VAL A 122 -6.83 0.93 -17.54
CA VAL A 122 -7.12 0.10 -16.37
C VAL A 122 -8.18 0.79 -15.51
N HIS A 123 -9.25 0.06 -15.21
CA HIS A 123 -10.29 0.54 -14.30
C HIS A 123 -10.53 -0.49 -13.21
N ILE A 124 -10.34 -0.09 -11.95
CA ILE A 124 -10.73 -0.90 -10.79
C ILE A 124 -12.00 -0.27 -10.21
N ARG A 125 -13.11 -0.98 -10.34
CA ARG A 125 -14.37 -0.54 -9.73
C ARG A 125 -14.24 -0.52 -8.21
N ARG A 126 -13.77 -1.61 -7.64
CA ARG A 126 -13.46 -1.74 -6.23
C ARG A 126 -12.45 -2.87 -6.02
N ALA A 127 -11.50 -2.63 -5.11
CA ALA A 127 -10.63 -3.67 -4.55
C ALA A 127 -10.58 -3.46 -3.04
N ALA A 128 -10.88 -4.50 -2.27
CA ALA A 128 -10.88 -4.43 -0.82
C ALA A 128 -10.08 -5.60 -0.24
N ALA A 129 -9.13 -5.28 0.61
CA ALA A 129 -8.27 -6.25 1.27
C ALA A 129 -8.25 -6.05 2.78
N THR A 130 -8.25 -7.15 3.52
CA THR A 130 -8.00 -7.18 4.98
C THR A 130 -6.66 -7.84 5.23
N ILE A 131 -5.86 -7.22 6.08
CA ILE A 131 -4.48 -7.59 6.38
C ILE A 131 -4.40 -8.17 7.79
N THR A 132 -3.72 -9.29 7.93
CA THR A 132 -3.32 -9.90 9.20
C THR A 132 -1.86 -10.36 9.09
N PRO A 133 -1.14 -10.68 10.17
CA PRO A 133 0.25 -11.18 10.08
C PRO A 133 0.40 -12.42 9.19
N ALA A 134 -0.61 -13.28 9.18
CA ALA A 134 -0.57 -14.56 8.48
C ALA A 134 -1.00 -14.45 7.01
N SER A 135 -1.90 -13.51 6.69
CA SER A 135 -2.53 -13.47 5.38
C SER A 135 -3.11 -12.10 5.02
N MET A 136 -3.24 -11.90 3.73
CA MET A 136 -4.06 -10.85 3.13
C MET A 136 -5.30 -11.50 2.50
N THR A 137 -6.47 -11.11 2.94
CA THR A 137 -7.73 -11.56 2.35
C THR A 137 -8.25 -10.52 1.38
N LEU A 138 -8.35 -10.88 0.13
CA LEU A 138 -8.98 -10.10 -0.92
C LEU A 138 -10.47 -10.43 -0.92
N GLY A 139 -11.29 -9.54 -0.36
CA GLY A 139 -12.73 -9.73 -0.25
C GLY A 139 -13.46 -9.43 -1.55
N GLU A 140 -13.04 -8.39 -2.22
CA GLU A 140 -13.58 -7.95 -3.50
C GLU A 140 -12.45 -7.41 -4.37
N PHE A 141 -12.42 -7.81 -5.62
CA PHE A 141 -11.56 -7.24 -6.64
C PHE A 141 -12.27 -7.29 -7.98
N GLY A 142 -12.45 -6.14 -8.61
CA GLY A 142 -13.02 -6.04 -9.94
C GLY A 142 -12.22 -5.07 -10.77
N VAL A 143 -11.61 -5.54 -11.85
CA VAL A 143 -10.80 -4.74 -12.77
C VAL A 143 -11.23 -4.95 -14.21
N THR A 144 -11.16 -3.89 -15.01
CA THR A 144 -11.18 -3.97 -16.47
C THR A 144 -9.87 -3.43 -17.01
N VAL A 145 -9.30 -4.13 -17.99
CA VAL A 145 -8.10 -3.75 -18.72
C VAL A 145 -8.45 -3.76 -20.19
N GLY A 146 -8.56 -2.55 -20.78
CA GLY A 146 -9.13 -2.42 -22.13
C GLY A 146 -10.55 -3.02 -22.20
N LYS A 147 -10.73 -4.08 -22.98
CA LYS A 147 -11.99 -4.82 -23.13
C LYS A 147 -12.14 -6.00 -22.17
N SER A 148 -11.05 -6.41 -21.53
CA SER A 148 -11.03 -7.55 -20.62
C SER A 148 -11.56 -7.16 -19.25
N ASP A 149 -12.35 -8.04 -18.64
CA ASP A 149 -12.78 -7.92 -17.25
C ASP A 149 -12.24 -9.06 -16.40
N LEU A 150 -11.97 -8.77 -15.14
CA LEU A 150 -11.55 -9.75 -14.15
C LEU A 150 -12.17 -9.44 -12.80
N ALA A 151 -12.79 -10.41 -12.18
CA ALA A 151 -13.20 -10.37 -10.79
C ALA A 151 -12.46 -11.44 -10.00
N ALA A 152 -12.02 -11.12 -8.79
CA ALA A 152 -11.31 -12.06 -7.95
C ALA A 152 -11.67 -11.88 -6.47
N ASN A 153 -11.58 -12.96 -5.71
CA ASN A 153 -11.55 -12.96 -4.25
C ASN A 153 -10.70 -14.13 -3.75
N GLY A 154 -10.28 -14.08 -2.49
CA GLY A 154 -9.49 -15.16 -1.91
C GLY A 154 -8.51 -14.71 -0.85
N GLN A 155 -7.50 -15.52 -0.62
CA GLN A 155 -6.51 -15.28 0.42
C GLN A 155 -5.10 -15.51 -0.10
N LEU A 156 -4.21 -14.60 0.24
CA LEU A 156 -2.79 -14.65 -0.05
C LEU A 156 -2.01 -14.81 1.25
N THR A 157 -0.98 -15.62 1.23
CA THR A 157 -0.03 -15.83 2.34
C THR A 157 1.39 -15.52 1.88
N GLY A 158 2.28 -15.22 2.82
CA GLY A 158 3.65 -14.82 2.49
C GLY A 158 3.76 -13.41 1.91
N TYR A 159 2.68 -12.62 1.94
CA TYR A 159 2.62 -11.29 1.33
C TYR A 159 3.64 -10.30 1.94
N ILE A 160 3.94 -10.42 3.25
CA ILE A 160 4.96 -9.59 3.92
C ILE A 160 6.35 -9.86 3.31
N GLY A 161 6.71 -11.15 3.18
CA GLY A 161 7.97 -11.54 2.55
C GLY A 161 8.06 -11.14 1.09
N TYR A 162 6.95 -11.28 0.36
CA TYR A 162 6.87 -10.83 -1.03
C TYR A 162 7.13 -9.33 -1.17
N LEU A 163 6.48 -8.50 -0.36
CA LEU A 163 6.61 -7.04 -0.42
C LEU A 163 7.99 -6.53 0.03
N LEU A 164 8.59 -7.16 1.06
CA LEU A 164 9.81 -6.67 1.67
C LEU A 164 11.09 -7.31 1.12
N ARG A 165 11.00 -8.50 0.54
CA ARG A 165 12.17 -9.29 0.11
C ARG A 165 12.05 -9.91 -1.29
N GLY A 166 10.87 -9.82 -1.92
CA GLY A 166 10.61 -10.53 -3.18
C GLY A 166 10.45 -12.04 -3.02
N ASP A 167 10.11 -12.53 -1.81
CA ASP A 167 9.83 -13.94 -1.56
C ASP A 167 8.61 -14.41 -2.37
N LYS A 168 8.37 -15.72 -2.40
CA LYS A 168 7.23 -16.28 -3.13
C LYS A 168 5.91 -15.94 -2.45
N LEU A 169 4.99 -15.39 -3.22
CA LEU A 169 3.60 -15.21 -2.83
C LEU A 169 2.85 -16.54 -3.04
N SER A 170 2.07 -16.95 -2.05
CA SER A 170 1.23 -18.14 -2.11
C SER A 170 -0.21 -17.78 -1.76
N GLY A 171 -1.16 -18.59 -2.21
CA GLY A 171 -2.55 -18.35 -1.87
C GLY A 171 -3.52 -19.12 -2.75
N ARG A 172 -4.80 -18.84 -2.50
CA ARG A 172 -5.91 -19.34 -3.30
C ARG A 172 -6.79 -18.17 -3.69
N LEU A 173 -6.92 -17.98 -5.00
CA LEU A 173 -7.81 -16.98 -5.58
C LEU A 173 -8.88 -17.68 -6.41
N TYR A 174 -10.10 -17.23 -6.26
CA TYR A 174 -11.20 -17.53 -7.16
C TYR A 174 -11.31 -16.38 -8.15
N VAL A 175 -11.16 -16.71 -9.41
CA VAL A 175 -11.10 -15.71 -10.49
C VAL A 175 -12.23 -15.99 -11.45
N LYS A 176 -12.94 -14.93 -11.85
CA LYS A 176 -14.00 -14.95 -12.87
C LYS A 176 -13.75 -13.85 -13.89
N SER A 177 -13.96 -14.14 -15.15
CA SER A 177 -13.97 -13.19 -16.25
C SER A 177 -15.12 -13.52 -17.17
N ASP A 178 -15.85 -12.53 -17.62
CA ASP A 178 -16.91 -12.70 -18.63
C ASP A 178 -16.35 -12.46 -20.04
N LEU A 179 -15.28 -11.64 -20.16
CA LEU A 179 -14.56 -11.40 -21.41
C LEU A 179 -13.06 -11.27 -21.15
N LEU A 180 -12.24 -12.07 -21.82
CA LEU A 180 -10.79 -12.01 -21.77
C LEU A 180 -10.23 -11.90 -23.21
N ASP A 181 -9.76 -10.71 -23.56
CA ASP A 181 -9.06 -10.46 -24.83
C ASP A 181 -7.55 -10.61 -24.62
N LEU A 182 -7.04 -11.80 -24.94
CA LEU A 182 -5.62 -12.12 -24.77
C LEU A 182 -4.71 -11.29 -25.68
N ASN A 183 -5.20 -10.84 -26.84
CA ASN A 183 -4.38 -10.04 -27.74
C ASN A 183 -4.10 -8.63 -27.18
N GLU A 184 -5.04 -8.10 -26.42
CA GLU A 184 -4.91 -6.77 -25.80
C GLU A 184 -4.02 -6.81 -24.53
N ILE A 185 -3.93 -7.96 -23.87
CA ILE A 185 -3.14 -8.13 -22.63
C ILE A 185 -1.67 -8.50 -22.94
N MET A 186 -1.43 -9.16 -24.07
CA MET A 186 -0.10 -9.72 -24.43
C MET A 186 0.72 -8.81 -25.35
N ASN A 187 0.18 -7.70 -25.85
CA ASN A 187 0.86 -6.67 -26.62
C ASN A 187 1.21 -5.47 -25.75
#